data_43d18bf7f7d786e2d74132e75c7ad5d2
#
_entry.id   43d18bf7f7d786e2d74132e75c7ad5d2
#
_cell.length_a   1.000
_cell.length_b   1.000
_cell.length_c   1.000
_cell.angle_alpha   90.00
_cell.angle_beta   90.00
_cell.angle_gamma   90.00
#
_symmetry.space_group_name_H-M   'P 1'
#
loop_
_entity.id
_entity.type
_entity.pdbx_description
1 polymer ?
#
loop_
_entity_poly.entity_id
_entity_poly.type
_entity_poly.pdbx_seq_one_letter_code
_entity_poly.pdbx_strand_id
1 'polypeptide(L)'
;MCTKQIAGTKVKSMLKLTFCMHRLPHLTRDEFQSYWQNQHPRSAPSNAAELLGIRKYVQIFPISEEENKQVKEIRDSADEFDGVAEIWIDDLEIFTTKWRTGEGKKAFEDFLEDEKNFVDWERSVCFFAEEKVVLNNR
;
A
#
# COMPACT_ATOMS: atom_id res chain seq x y z
N MET A 1 19.64 -9.64 -13.18
CA MET A 1 20.95 -9.18 -12.67
C MET A 1 21.10 -9.55 -11.22
N CYS A 2 22.13 -10.27 -10.91
CA CYS A 2 22.39 -10.66 -9.53
C CYS A 2 22.85 -9.44 -8.74
N THR A 3 22.21 -9.19 -7.63
CA THR A 3 22.75 -8.25 -6.65
C THR A 3 24.05 -8.86 -6.13
N LYS A 4 25.16 -8.21 -6.37
CA LYS A 4 26.43 -8.67 -5.79
C LYS A 4 26.34 -8.55 -4.29
N GLN A 5 26.39 -9.67 -3.63
CA GLN A 5 26.56 -9.66 -2.18
C GLN A 5 28.00 -9.29 -1.87
N ILE A 6 28.17 -8.29 -1.05
CA ILE A 6 29.46 -7.99 -0.46
C ILE A 6 29.75 -9.13 0.53
N ALA A 7 30.91 -9.73 0.42
CA ALA A 7 31.31 -10.86 1.26
C ALA A 7 31.04 -10.57 2.74
N GLY A 8 30.21 -11.40 3.38
CA GLY A 8 29.88 -11.30 4.79
C GLY A 8 28.74 -10.35 5.15
N THR A 9 28.15 -9.64 4.19
CA THR A 9 27.05 -8.71 4.47
C THR A 9 25.81 -9.11 3.68
N LYS A 10 24.80 -9.59 4.38
CA LYS A 10 23.48 -9.79 3.79
C LYS A 10 22.72 -8.47 3.88
N VAL A 11 22.44 -7.85 2.74
CA VAL A 11 21.50 -6.73 2.70
C VAL A 11 20.10 -7.32 2.88
N LYS A 12 19.48 -7.04 4.03
CA LYS A 12 18.14 -7.49 4.33
C LYS A 12 17.15 -6.66 3.50
N SER A 13 16.43 -7.32 2.58
CA SER A 13 15.34 -6.68 1.84
C SER A 13 14.20 -6.36 2.81
N MET A 14 13.70 -5.13 2.76
CA MET A 14 12.50 -4.78 3.49
C MET A 14 11.29 -5.47 2.86
N LEU A 15 10.34 -5.83 3.69
CA LEU A 15 9.07 -6.38 3.26
C LEU A 15 8.13 -5.24 2.93
N LYS A 16 7.34 -5.41 1.91
CA LYS A 16 6.37 -4.41 1.46
C LYS A 16 4.96 -4.99 1.49
N LEU A 17 4.03 -4.26 2.13
CA LEU A 17 2.61 -4.56 2.00
C LEU A 17 2.07 -3.75 0.81
N THR A 18 1.48 -4.44 -0.16
CA THR A 18 0.87 -3.81 -1.33
C THR A 18 -0.64 -3.98 -1.25
N PHE A 19 -1.34 -2.86 -1.23
CA PHE A 19 -2.79 -2.85 -1.14
C PHE A 19 -3.38 -2.17 -2.37
N CYS A 20 -3.96 -2.98 -3.26
CA CYS A 20 -4.57 -2.54 -4.50
C CYS A 20 -6.06 -2.36 -4.26
N MET A 21 -6.53 -1.12 -4.29
CA MET A 21 -7.86 -0.76 -3.81
C MET A 21 -8.83 -0.37 -4.91
N HIS A 22 -10.05 -0.87 -4.80
CA HIS A 22 -11.22 -0.32 -5.50
C HIS A 22 -12.05 0.49 -4.51
N ARG A 23 -12.63 1.58 -5.00
CA ARG A 23 -13.53 2.43 -4.22
C ARG A 23 -14.86 1.75 -3.95
N LEU A 24 -15.54 2.18 -2.89
CA LEU A 24 -16.94 1.80 -2.68
C LEU A 24 -17.78 2.31 -3.86
N PRO A 25 -18.82 1.57 -4.26
CA PRO A 25 -19.61 1.90 -5.46
C PRO A 25 -20.25 3.28 -5.47
N HIS A 26 -20.57 3.85 -4.31
CA HIS A 26 -21.21 5.16 -4.21
C HIS A 26 -20.24 6.34 -4.31
N LEU A 27 -18.93 6.07 -4.31
CA LEU A 27 -17.90 7.11 -4.42
C LEU A 27 -17.43 7.27 -5.85
N THR A 28 -17.14 8.50 -6.26
CA THR A 28 -16.35 8.74 -7.46
C THR A 28 -14.89 8.46 -7.15
N ARG A 29 -14.07 8.31 -8.20
CA ARG A 29 -12.62 8.15 -8.01
C ARG A 29 -12.02 9.35 -7.28
N ASP A 30 -12.43 10.55 -7.65
CA ASP A 30 -11.96 11.77 -6.99
C ASP A 30 -12.32 11.81 -5.51
N GLU A 31 -13.54 11.42 -5.17
CA GLU A 31 -13.97 11.34 -3.77
C GLU A 31 -13.18 10.31 -2.99
N PHE A 32 -12.93 9.13 -3.58
CA PHE A 32 -12.11 8.08 -2.99
C PHE A 32 -10.68 8.60 -2.73
N GLN A 33 -10.06 9.16 -3.74
CA GLN A 33 -8.67 9.63 -3.64
C GLN A 33 -8.51 10.77 -2.66
N SER A 34 -9.44 11.71 -2.66
CA SER A 34 -9.44 12.84 -1.71
C SER A 34 -9.60 12.36 -0.27
N TYR A 35 -10.53 11.44 -0.02
CA TYR A 35 -10.71 10.87 1.30
C TYR A 35 -9.45 10.12 1.77
N TRP A 36 -8.92 9.27 0.92
CA TRP A 36 -7.72 8.50 1.24
C TRP A 36 -6.54 9.39 1.57
N GLN A 37 -6.31 10.41 0.77
CA GLN A 37 -5.18 11.33 0.93
C GLN A 37 -5.31 12.23 2.15
N ASN A 38 -6.50 12.75 2.41
CA ASN A 38 -6.71 13.84 3.37
C ASN A 38 -7.39 13.41 4.67
N GLN A 39 -8.29 12.43 4.65
CA GLN A 39 -9.05 12.02 5.84
C GLN A 39 -8.49 10.77 6.49
N HIS A 40 -8.18 9.76 5.70
CA HIS A 40 -7.70 8.47 6.20
C HIS A 40 -6.48 8.59 7.11
N PRO A 41 -5.47 9.42 6.81
CA PRO A 41 -4.30 9.56 7.69
C PRO A 41 -4.63 10.07 9.10
N ARG A 42 -5.78 10.73 9.26
CA ARG A 42 -6.23 11.28 10.54
C ARG A 42 -7.04 10.29 11.38
N SER A 43 -7.31 9.11 10.85
CA SER A 43 -8.14 8.11 11.51
C SER A 43 -7.43 7.36 12.63
N ALA A 44 -6.12 7.49 12.74
CA ALA A 44 -5.29 6.87 13.76
C ALA A 44 -4.40 7.92 14.43
N PRO A 45 -3.76 7.61 15.56
CA PRO A 45 -2.87 8.56 16.23
C PRO A 45 -1.74 9.05 15.32
N SER A 46 -1.28 10.27 15.54
CA SER A 46 -0.23 10.89 14.73
C SER A 46 1.09 10.11 14.72
N ASN A 47 1.35 9.31 15.73
CA ASN A 47 2.54 8.44 15.82
C ASN A 47 2.28 7.01 15.33
N ALA A 48 1.20 6.79 14.58
CA ALA A 48 0.82 5.44 14.13
C ALA A 48 1.93 4.76 13.33
N ALA A 49 2.62 5.49 12.47
CA ALA A 49 3.73 4.92 11.70
C ALA A 49 4.83 4.35 12.61
N GLU A 50 5.15 5.05 13.67
CA GLU A 50 6.13 4.58 14.67
C GLU A 50 5.61 3.35 15.40
N LEU A 51 4.36 3.39 15.86
CA LEU A 51 3.74 2.26 16.56
C LEU A 51 3.70 1.00 15.70
N LEU A 52 3.54 1.14 14.40
CA LEU A 52 3.46 0.04 13.45
C LEU A 52 4.80 -0.33 12.81
N GLY A 53 5.88 0.36 13.17
CA GLY A 53 7.19 0.10 12.59
C GLY A 53 7.28 0.35 11.09
N ILE A 54 6.47 1.27 10.58
CA ILE A 54 6.45 1.61 9.16
C ILE A 54 7.67 2.45 8.80
N ARG A 55 8.43 1.99 7.80
CA ARG A 55 9.62 2.67 7.31
C ARG A 55 9.34 3.64 6.18
N LYS A 56 8.37 3.32 5.35
CA LYS A 56 8.00 4.12 4.19
C LYS A 56 6.55 3.83 3.84
N TYR A 57 5.81 4.85 3.47
CA TYR A 57 4.44 4.73 3.00
C TYR A 57 4.28 5.54 1.72
N VAL A 58 3.79 4.92 0.67
CA VAL A 58 3.56 5.54 -0.62
C VAL A 58 2.12 5.34 -1.03
N GLN A 59 1.48 6.41 -1.47
CA GLN A 59 0.17 6.35 -2.13
C GLN A 59 0.39 6.49 -3.62
N ILE A 60 -0.13 5.54 -4.39
CA ILE A 60 -0.02 5.52 -5.84
C ILE A 60 -1.40 5.81 -6.41
N PHE A 61 -1.49 6.86 -7.23
CA PHE A 61 -2.72 7.30 -7.86
C PHE A 61 -2.65 7.04 -9.35
N PRO A 62 -3.63 6.35 -9.95
CA PRO A 62 -3.66 6.23 -11.40
C PRO A 62 -3.82 7.62 -12.02
N ILE A 63 -3.25 7.81 -13.19
CA ILE A 63 -3.52 8.99 -14.00
C ILE A 63 -4.93 8.90 -14.58
N SER A 64 -5.33 9.84 -15.45
CA SER A 64 -6.69 9.88 -15.97
C SER A 64 -7.13 8.55 -16.61
N GLU A 65 -8.43 8.25 -16.54
CA GLU A 65 -9.01 7.06 -17.15
C GLU A 65 -8.78 7.05 -18.66
N GLU A 66 -8.87 8.21 -19.30
CA GLU A 66 -8.67 8.34 -20.74
C GLU A 66 -7.23 7.98 -21.13
N GLU A 67 -6.25 8.48 -20.40
CA GLU A 67 -4.85 8.17 -20.68
C GLU A 67 -4.54 6.69 -20.42
N ASN A 68 -5.09 6.11 -19.36
CA ASN A 68 -4.90 4.70 -19.02
C ASN A 68 -5.62 3.75 -19.99
N LYS A 69 -6.63 4.24 -20.69
CA LYS A 69 -7.36 3.44 -21.69
C LYS A 69 -6.44 2.83 -22.74
N GLN A 70 -5.44 3.58 -23.17
CA GLN A 70 -4.51 3.13 -24.20
C GLN A 70 -3.73 1.87 -23.77
N VAL A 71 -3.22 1.84 -22.54
CA VAL A 71 -2.45 0.69 -22.04
C VAL A 71 -3.34 -0.52 -21.76
N LYS A 72 -4.59 -0.29 -21.41
CA LYS A 72 -5.58 -1.37 -21.25
C LYS A 72 -5.94 -2.01 -22.58
N GLU A 73 -6.15 -1.21 -23.62
CA GLU A 73 -6.52 -1.70 -24.95
C GLU A 73 -5.45 -2.61 -25.55
N ILE A 74 -4.18 -2.30 -25.33
CA ILE A 74 -3.07 -3.13 -25.84
C ILE A 74 -3.14 -4.56 -25.30
N ARG A 75 -3.61 -4.74 -24.09
CA ARG A 75 -3.66 -6.05 -23.41
C ARG A 75 -5.06 -6.61 -23.23
N ASP A 76 -6.08 -5.86 -23.59
CA ASP A 76 -7.46 -6.20 -23.24
C ASP A 76 -7.58 -6.54 -21.75
N SER A 77 -6.98 -5.73 -20.93
CA SER A 77 -6.89 -5.96 -19.48
C SER A 77 -8.04 -5.30 -18.72
N ALA A 78 -8.23 -5.73 -17.48
CA ALA A 78 -9.22 -5.15 -16.59
C ALA A 78 -8.92 -3.68 -16.28
N ASP A 79 -9.90 -2.98 -15.74
CA ASP A 79 -9.76 -1.61 -15.32
C ASP A 79 -8.75 -1.50 -14.16
N GLU A 80 -8.04 -0.38 -14.13
CA GLU A 80 -7.08 -0.09 -13.08
C GLU A 80 -7.77 0.04 -11.71
N PHE A 81 -7.01 -0.20 -10.65
CA PHE A 81 -7.45 0.11 -9.29
C PHE A 81 -7.58 1.62 -9.12
N ASP A 82 -8.34 2.05 -8.12
CA ASP A 82 -8.53 3.46 -7.80
C ASP A 82 -7.35 4.05 -7.04
N GLY A 83 -6.56 3.20 -6.41
CA GLY A 83 -5.33 3.56 -5.73
C GLY A 83 -4.57 2.33 -5.30
N VAL A 84 -3.26 2.48 -5.11
CA VAL A 84 -2.41 1.42 -4.58
C VAL A 84 -1.59 1.99 -3.42
N ALA A 85 -1.69 1.37 -2.26
CA ALA A 85 -0.88 1.72 -1.10
C ALA A 85 0.31 0.77 -1.02
N GLU A 86 1.48 1.31 -0.73
CA GLU A 86 2.66 0.50 -0.46
C GLU A 86 3.27 0.92 0.86
N ILE A 87 3.45 -0.05 1.75
CA ILE A 87 3.94 0.16 3.11
C ILE A 87 5.15 -0.74 3.35
N TRP A 88 6.30 -0.14 3.66
CA TRP A 88 7.52 -0.89 3.94
C TRP A 88 7.72 -1.08 5.43
N ILE A 89 8.00 -2.32 5.83
CA ILE A 89 8.39 -2.72 7.18
C ILE A 89 9.66 -3.56 7.10
N ASP A 90 10.36 -3.69 8.21
CA ASP A 90 11.64 -4.42 8.22
C ASP A 90 11.47 -5.89 7.83
N ASP A 91 10.45 -6.54 8.39
CA ASP A 91 10.17 -7.96 8.15
C ASP A 91 8.76 -8.34 8.60
N LEU A 92 8.38 -9.59 8.37
CA LEU A 92 7.06 -10.10 8.74
C LEU A 92 6.82 -10.08 10.26
N GLU A 93 7.87 -10.16 11.06
CA GLU A 93 7.75 -10.12 12.52
C GLU A 93 7.13 -8.80 12.99
N ILE A 94 7.41 -7.69 12.33
CA ILE A 94 6.78 -6.40 12.62
C ILE A 94 5.26 -6.52 12.53
N PHE A 95 4.76 -7.16 11.48
CA PHE A 95 3.32 -7.37 11.30
C PHE A 95 2.75 -8.26 12.40
N THR A 96 3.41 -9.37 12.71
CA THR A 96 2.89 -10.35 13.69
C THR A 96 3.00 -9.87 15.13
N THR A 97 3.81 -8.87 15.40
CA THR A 97 3.98 -8.29 16.74
C THR A 97 3.37 -6.90 16.85
N LYS A 98 3.99 -5.88 16.25
CA LYS A 98 3.56 -4.48 16.42
C LYS A 98 2.15 -4.19 15.93
N TRP A 99 1.73 -4.83 14.83
CA TRP A 99 0.38 -4.63 14.28
C TRP A 99 -0.67 -5.49 14.99
N ARG A 100 -0.24 -6.44 15.78
CA ARG A 100 -1.13 -7.42 16.41
C ARG A 100 -1.19 -7.32 17.92
N THR A 101 -0.44 -6.40 18.53
CA THR A 101 -0.39 -6.24 20.00
C THR A 101 -0.35 -4.77 20.39
N GLY A 102 -0.86 -4.47 21.59
CA GLY A 102 -0.72 -3.17 22.25
C GLY A 102 -1.27 -1.99 21.45
N GLU A 103 -0.58 -0.86 21.54
CA GLU A 103 -0.97 0.38 20.89
C GLU A 103 -0.90 0.30 19.36
N GLY A 104 0.03 -0.49 18.82
CA GLY A 104 0.13 -0.72 17.38
C GLY A 104 -1.11 -1.43 16.85
N LYS A 105 -1.59 -2.44 17.55
CA LYS A 105 -2.83 -3.13 17.20
C LYS A 105 -4.01 -2.15 17.13
N LYS A 106 -4.12 -1.27 18.13
CA LYS A 106 -5.18 -0.28 18.15
C LYS A 106 -5.09 0.69 16.97
N ALA A 107 -3.88 1.16 16.67
CA ALA A 107 -3.67 2.05 15.51
C ALA A 107 -4.04 1.35 14.21
N PHE A 108 -3.67 0.09 14.06
CA PHE A 108 -4.04 -0.71 12.89
C PHE A 108 -5.55 -0.88 12.77
N GLU A 109 -6.21 -1.21 13.88
CA GLU A 109 -7.68 -1.34 13.91
C GLU A 109 -8.38 -0.02 13.57
N ASP A 110 -7.84 1.12 14.02
CA ASP A 110 -8.38 2.44 13.65
C ASP A 110 -8.32 2.65 12.14
N PHE A 111 -7.21 2.29 11.50
CA PHE A 111 -7.08 2.37 10.05
C PHE A 111 -8.06 1.42 9.33
N LEU A 112 -8.16 0.19 9.79
CA LEU A 112 -9.08 -0.79 9.20
C LEU A 112 -10.53 -0.33 9.29
N GLU A 113 -10.93 0.22 10.43
CA GLU A 113 -12.29 0.71 10.61
C GLU A 113 -12.58 1.88 9.66
N ASP A 114 -11.61 2.78 9.49
CA ASP A 114 -11.77 3.91 8.57
C ASP A 114 -11.81 3.48 7.10
N GLU A 115 -11.11 2.40 6.73
CA GLU A 115 -11.14 1.88 5.36
C GLU A 115 -12.54 1.52 4.89
N LYS A 116 -13.41 1.13 5.80
CA LYS A 116 -14.82 0.82 5.49
C LYS A 116 -15.57 2.00 4.90
N ASN A 117 -15.07 3.21 5.08
CA ASN A 117 -15.68 4.42 4.56
C ASN A 117 -15.37 4.68 3.08
N PHE A 118 -14.35 4.03 2.52
CA PHE A 118 -13.97 4.34 1.13
C PHE A 118 -13.48 3.14 0.32
N VAL A 119 -13.05 2.04 0.95
CA VAL A 119 -12.49 0.86 0.26
C VAL A 119 -13.51 -0.26 0.15
N ASP A 120 -13.65 -0.81 -1.05
CA ASP A 120 -14.40 -2.04 -1.30
C ASP A 120 -13.45 -3.22 -1.14
N TRP A 121 -13.41 -3.81 0.06
CA TRP A 121 -12.48 -4.88 0.38
C TRP A 121 -12.65 -6.12 -0.50
N GLU A 122 -13.89 -6.48 -0.85
CA GLU A 122 -14.16 -7.68 -1.67
C GLU A 122 -13.50 -7.59 -3.04
N ARG A 123 -13.40 -6.38 -3.60
CA ARG A 123 -12.82 -6.15 -4.91
C ARG A 123 -11.35 -5.73 -4.84
N SER A 124 -10.83 -5.56 -3.65
CA SER A 124 -9.46 -5.09 -3.42
C SER A 124 -8.54 -6.26 -3.11
N VAL A 125 -7.24 -6.09 -3.33
CA VAL A 125 -6.24 -7.12 -3.10
C VAL A 125 -5.15 -6.58 -2.20
N CYS A 126 -4.78 -7.34 -1.17
CA CYS A 126 -3.73 -6.95 -0.22
C CYS A 126 -2.78 -8.14 -0.01
N PHE A 127 -1.48 -7.89 -0.19
CA PHE A 127 -0.49 -8.96 -0.04
C PHE A 127 0.88 -8.40 0.33
N PHE A 128 1.70 -9.22 0.97
CA PHE A 128 3.10 -8.90 1.21
C PHE A 128 3.94 -9.26 0.00
N ALA A 129 4.95 -8.45 -0.28
CA ALA A 129 5.80 -8.60 -1.45
C ALA A 129 7.23 -8.18 -1.14
N GLU A 130 8.16 -8.66 -1.94
CA GLU A 130 9.55 -8.22 -1.94
C GLU A 130 9.84 -7.57 -3.28
N GLU A 131 10.59 -6.47 -3.26
CA GLU A 131 11.04 -5.83 -4.49
C GLU A 131 12.34 -6.47 -4.97
N LYS A 132 12.44 -6.66 -6.27
CA LYS A 132 13.67 -7.02 -6.94
C LYS A 132 13.92 -6.04 -8.06
N VAL A 133 14.95 -5.23 -7.93
CA VAL A 133 15.32 -4.28 -8.97
C VAL A 133 16.00 -5.05 -10.10
N VAL A 134 15.34 -5.10 -11.24
CA VAL A 134 15.85 -5.80 -12.43
C VAL A 134 16.67 -4.86 -13.32
N LEU A 135 16.27 -3.59 -13.34
CA LEU A 135 16.94 -2.57 -14.13
C LEU A 135 16.83 -1.23 -13.40
N ASN A 136 17.91 -0.50 -13.35
CA ASN A 136 17.94 0.85 -12.78
C ASN A 136 18.87 1.71 -13.61
N ASN A 137 18.27 2.52 -14.48
CA ASN A 137 18.98 3.33 -15.49
C ASN A 137 19.15 4.80 -15.09
N ARG A 138 19.16 5.08 -13.83
CA ARG A 138 19.31 6.46 -13.38
C ARG A 138 20.71 6.99 -13.49
#